data_33c8e480d2694e746a7667061aac7a97
#
_entry.id   33c8e480d2694e746a7667061aac7a97
#
_cell.length_a   1.000
_cell.length_b   1.000
_cell.length_c   1.000
_cell.angle_alpha   90.00
_cell.angle_beta   90.00
_cell.angle_gamma   90.00
#
_symmetry.space_group_name_H-M   'P 1'
#
loop_
_entity.id
_entity.type
_entity.pdbx_description
1 polymer ?
#
loop_
_entity_poly.entity_id
_entity_poly.type
_entity_poly.pdbx_seq_one_letter_code
_entity_poly.pdbx_strand_id
1 'polypeptide(L)'
;MKTAKYFSATWCGPCKQFKPIMEELASEGYNIEFIDGDENPKEAMKYNIRSIPTTIILEGEAFSYHESARIVGVRTKEEMIK
;
A
#
# COMPACT_ATOMS: atom_id res chain seq x y z
N MET A 1 -7.58 -5.04 14.05
CA MET A 1 -6.70 -3.94 13.65
C MET A 1 -6.46 -3.97 12.16
N LYS A 2 -6.40 -2.82 11.52
CA LYS A 2 -6.25 -2.75 10.07
C LYS A 2 -5.02 -1.91 9.71
N THR A 3 -4.23 -2.39 8.77
CA THR A 3 -3.07 -1.67 8.28
C THR A 3 -2.99 -1.82 6.76
N ALA A 4 -2.21 -0.97 6.12
CA ALA A 4 -2.00 -1.03 4.69
C ALA A 4 -0.52 -1.04 4.38
N LYS A 5 -0.13 -1.83 3.37
CA LYS A 5 1.22 -1.81 2.84
C LYS A 5 1.14 -1.26 1.42
N TYR A 6 1.78 -0.13 1.20
CA TYR A 6 1.76 0.55 -0.08
C TYR A 6 3.08 0.31 -0.81
N PHE A 7 3.01 -0.45 -1.90
CA PHE A 7 4.18 -0.80 -2.71
C PHE A 7 4.34 0.17 -3.86
N SER A 8 5.52 0.77 -3.97
CA SER A 8 5.84 1.73 -5.02
C SER A 8 7.30 1.57 -5.44
N ALA A 9 7.74 2.42 -6.37
CA ALA A 9 9.15 2.47 -6.78
C ALA A 9 9.47 3.90 -7.21
N THR A 10 10.74 4.27 -7.11
CA THR A 10 11.18 5.63 -7.43
C THR A 10 11.00 5.98 -8.92
N TRP A 11 11.05 4.98 -9.79
CA TRP A 11 10.89 5.16 -11.24
C TRP A 11 9.43 5.15 -11.69
N CYS A 12 8.51 4.87 -10.81
CA CYS A 12 7.09 4.71 -11.15
C CYS A 12 6.39 6.06 -11.22
N GLY A 13 5.99 6.47 -12.44
CA GLY A 13 5.26 7.72 -12.64
C GLY A 13 3.93 7.81 -11.91
N PRO A 14 3.02 6.82 -12.09
CA PRO A 14 1.74 6.81 -11.37
C PRO A 14 1.91 6.80 -9.85
N CYS A 15 2.96 6.15 -9.34
CA CYS A 15 3.25 6.14 -7.92
C CYS A 15 3.52 7.54 -7.38
N LYS A 16 4.22 8.36 -8.17
CA LYS A 16 4.52 9.74 -7.76
C LYS A 16 3.27 10.58 -7.62
N GLN A 17 2.26 10.32 -8.43
CA GLN A 17 0.99 11.03 -8.35
C GLN A 17 0.13 10.51 -7.19
N PHE A 18 0.23 9.24 -6.90
CA PHE A 18 -0.56 8.60 -5.85
C PHE A 18 0.03 8.80 -4.45
N LYS A 19 1.34 8.96 -4.36
CA LYS A 19 2.02 9.09 -3.08
C LYS A 19 1.48 10.23 -2.20
N PRO A 20 1.23 11.44 -2.74
CA PRO A 20 0.66 12.51 -1.92
C PRO A 20 -0.69 12.14 -1.31
N ILE A 21 -1.51 11.39 -2.05
CA ILE A 21 -2.80 10.93 -1.55
C ILE A 21 -2.60 9.99 -0.37
N MET A 22 -1.67 9.03 -0.50
CA MET A 22 -1.38 8.08 0.56
C MET A 22 -0.75 8.77 1.77
N GLU A 23 0.12 9.75 1.54
CA GLU A 23 0.72 10.53 2.64
C GLU A 23 -0.34 11.33 3.39
N GLU A 24 -1.31 11.89 2.67
CA GLU A 24 -2.40 12.61 3.28
C GLU A 24 -3.25 11.68 4.16
N LEU A 25 -3.55 10.49 3.66
CA LEU A 25 -4.28 9.49 4.45
C LEU A 25 -3.51 9.09 5.70
N ALA A 26 -2.20 8.89 5.56
CA ALA A 26 -1.37 8.55 6.71
C ALA A 26 -1.39 9.66 7.76
N SER A 27 -1.38 10.92 7.32
CA SER A 27 -1.43 12.06 8.22
C SER A 27 -2.78 12.18 8.93
N GLU A 28 -3.83 11.59 8.37
CA GLU A 28 -5.16 11.58 8.96
C GLU A 28 -5.37 10.42 9.94
N GLY A 29 -4.34 9.64 10.19
CA GLY A 29 -4.39 8.56 11.16
C GLY A 29 -4.50 7.15 10.59
N TYR A 30 -4.58 7.01 9.28
CA TYR A 30 -4.57 5.68 8.67
C TYR A 30 -3.18 5.07 8.78
N ASN A 31 -3.12 3.80 9.14
CA ASN A 31 -1.85 3.11 9.36
C ASN A 31 -1.33 2.56 8.03
N ILE A 32 -0.42 3.28 7.40
CA ILE A 32 0.11 2.94 6.07
C ILE A 32 1.62 2.80 6.14
N GLU A 33 2.12 1.66 5.71
CA GLU A 33 3.56 1.42 5.58
C GLU A 33 3.96 1.62 4.12
N PHE A 34 4.92 2.50 3.88
CA PHE A 34 5.42 2.81 2.54
C PHE A 34 6.60 1.90 2.23
N ILE A 35 6.48 1.08 1.18
CA ILE A 35 7.48 0.08 0.83
C ILE A 35 7.95 0.31 -0.60
N ASP A 36 9.27 0.48 -0.77
CA ASP A 36 9.87 0.51 -2.10
C ASP A 36 10.11 -0.94 -2.51
N GLY A 37 9.46 -1.38 -3.59
CA GLY A 37 9.54 -2.76 -4.05
C GLY A 37 10.94 -3.16 -4.52
N ASP A 38 11.71 -2.20 -5.04
CA ASP A 38 13.08 -2.49 -5.49
C ASP A 38 14.04 -2.68 -4.32
N GLU A 39 13.82 -1.95 -3.23
CA GLU A 39 14.63 -2.08 -2.03
C GLU A 39 14.17 -3.23 -1.14
N ASN A 40 12.95 -3.71 -1.34
CA ASN A 40 12.35 -4.77 -0.52
C ASN A 40 11.78 -5.88 -1.39
N PRO A 41 12.63 -6.55 -2.20
CA PRO A 41 12.14 -7.57 -3.13
C PRO A 41 11.49 -8.76 -2.44
N LYS A 42 11.94 -9.11 -1.23
CA LYS A 42 11.36 -10.23 -0.50
C LYS A 42 9.93 -9.94 -0.08
N GLU A 43 9.64 -8.71 0.35
CA GLU A 43 8.29 -8.29 0.70
C GLU A 43 7.39 -8.30 -0.54
N ALA A 44 7.89 -7.78 -1.65
CA ALA A 44 7.14 -7.77 -2.91
C ALA A 44 6.81 -9.18 -3.36
N MET A 45 7.75 -10.12 -3.22
CA MET A 45 7.53 -11.51 -3.56
C MET A 45 6.53 -12.18 -2.62
N LYS A 46 6.61 -11.86 -1.34
CA LYS A 46 5.72 -12.42 -0.32
C LYS A 46 4.26 -12.13 -0.65
N TYR A 47 3.98 -10.91 -1.12
CA TYR A 47 2.63 -10.49 -1.46
C TYR A 47 2.32 -10.63 -2.95
N ASN A 48 3.24 -11.23 -3.71
CA ASN A 48 3.07 -11.47 -5.14
C ASN A 48 2.72 -10.18 -5.89
N ILE A 49 3.51 -9.14 -5.65
CA ILE A 49 3.30 -7.84 -6.29
C ILE A 49 3.80 -7.91 -7.72
N ARG A 50 2.91 -7.70 -8.68
CA ARG A 50 3.22 -7.77 -10.11
C ARG A 50 3.19 -6.43 -10.81
N SER A 51 2.54 -5.47 -10.21
CA SER A 51 2.47 -4.11 -10.74
C SER A 51 2.47 -3.12 -9.60
N ILE A 52 2.81 -1.88 -9.89
CA ILE A 52 2.85 -0.81 -8.90
C ILE A 52 2.14 0.42 -9.48
N PRO A 53 1.52 1.25 -8.64
CA PRO A 53 1.36 1.06 -7.20
C PRO A 53 0.37 -0.06 -6.87
N THR A 54 0.61 -0.75 -5.77
CA THR A 54 -0.32 -1.74 -5.23
C THR A 54 -0.43 -1.52 -3.73
N THR A 55 -1.65 -1.51 -3.23
CA THR A 55 -1.91 -1.35 -1.80
C THR A 55 -2.55 -2.62 -1.27
N ILE A 56 -1.90 -3.23 -0.28
CA ILE A 56 -2.41 -4.44 0.38
C ILE A 56 -3.03 -4.05 1.70
N ILE A 57 -4.29 -4.37 1.88
CA ILE A 57 -5.00 -4.10 3.13
C ILE A 57 -4.93 -5.36 3.99
N LEU A 58 -4.38 -5.22 5.19
CA LEU A 58 -4.23 -6.32 6.13
C LEU A 58 -5.12 -6.09 7.34
N GLU A 59 -5.80 -7.13 7.77
CA GLU A 59 -6.62 -7.10 8.99
C GLU A 59 -6.20 -8.25 9.89
N GLY A 60 -6.21 -7.99 11.20
CA GLY A 60 -5.84 -9.00 12.17
C GLY A 60 -5.50 -8.40 13.51
N GLU A 61 -5.03 -9.27 14.41
CA GLU A 61 -4.61 -8.87 15.75
C GLU A 61 -3.28 -9.50 16.08
N ALA A 62 -2.44 -8.72 16.78
CA ALA A 62 -1.13 -9.17 17.23
C ALA A 62 -0.28 -9.68 16.07
N PHE A 63 -0.06 -10.99 15.98
CA PHE A 63 0.80 -11.58 14.95
C PHE A 63 0.01 -12.30 13.86
N SER A 64 -1.31 -12.21 13.89
CA SER A 64 -2.19 -12.90 12.94
C SER A 64 -2.85 -11.91 11.99
N TYR A 65 -2.10 -11.46 10.98
CA TYR A 65 -2.64 -10.59 9.94
C TYR A 65 -2.90 -11.39 8.66
N HIS A 66 -3.99 -11.04 7.99
CA HIS A 66 -4.31 -11.63 6.69
C HIS A 66 -4.69 -10.54 5.71
N GLU A 67 -4.47 -10.79 4.44
CA GLU A 67 -4.84 -9.85 3.39
C GLU A 67 -6.37 -9.87 3.22
N SER A 68 -7.01 -8.73 3.51
CA SER A 68 -8.46 -8.62 3.37
C SER A 68 -8.85 -7.99 2.04
N ALA A 69 -7.97 -7.19 1.44
CA ALA A 69 -8.24 -6.55 0.16
C ALA A 69 -6.93 -6.16 -0.51
N ARG A 70 -7.01 -5.96 -1.82
CA ARG A 70 -5.86 -5.53 -2.62
C ARG A 70 -6.35 -4.50 -3.63
N ILE A 71 -5.65 -3.37 -3.70
CA ILE A 71 -5.96 -2.30 -4.64
C ILE A 71 -4.78 -2.15 -5.58
N VAL A 72 -5.01 -2.44 -6.86
CA VAL A 72 -3.97 -2.32 -7.88
C VAL A 72 -4.20 -1.03 -8.66
N GLY A 73 -3.16 -0.19 -8.71
CA GLY A 73 -3.22 1.07 -9.44
C GLY A 73 -3.61 2.25 -8.55
N VAL A 74 -3.82 3.39 -9.20
CA VAL A 74 -4.15 4.65 -8.53
C VAL A 74 -5.65 4.74 -8.27
N ARG A 75 -6.02 5.28 -7.11
CA ARG A 75 -7.42 5.55 -6.75
C ARG A 75 -7.52 6.95 -6.19
N THR A 76 -8.74 7.49 -6.18
CA THR A 76 -8.97 8.77 -5.49
C THR A 76 -8.92 8.52 -3.98
N LYS A 77 -8.75 9.63 -3.22
CA LYS A 77 -8.73 9.53 -1.77
C LYS A 77 -10.02 8.91 -1.25
N GLU A 78 -11.16 9.31 -1.80
CA GLU A 78 -12.47 8.80 -1.39
C GLU A 78 -12.59 7.30 -1.64
N GLU A 79 -12.03 6.81 -2.74
CA GLU A 79 -12.05 5.39 -3.05
C GLU A 79 -11.19 4.59 -2.08
N MET A 80 -10.09 5.19 -1.60
CA MET A 80 -9.18 4.51 -0.69
C MET A 80 -9.77 4.32 0.71
N ILE A 81 -10.66 5.20 1.15
CA ILE A 81 -11.20 5.16 2.51
C ILE A 81 -12.50 4.37 2.64
N LYS A 82 -13.01 3.83 1.55
CA LYS A 82 -14.21 3.00 1.58
C LYS A 82 -13.96 1.59 2.09
#